data_f58c6dab34ea35e618c0cfcf1cd1d4b3
#
_entry.id   f58c6dab34ea35e618c0cfcf1cd1d4b3
#
_cell.length_a   1.000
_cell.length_b   1.000
_cell.length_c   1.000
_cell.angle_alpha   90.00
_cell.angle_beta   90.00
_cell.angle_gamma   90.00
#
_symmetry.space_group_name_H-M   'P 1'
#
loop_
_entity.id
_entity.type
_entity.pdbx_description
1 polymer ?
#
loop_
_entity_poly.entity_id
_entity_poly.type
_entity_poly.pdbx_seq_one_letter_code
_entity_poly.pdbx_strand_id
1 'polypeptide(L)'
;MKIKKMTSMFMLGITAFSAIPQSAYAIDTKLESNMEASHRETYTKVYGQVANISEEGQILIKNSTNVNNEILLNVSEETVIVDAVTGTPVSVKDIKLNEGIYTYIGQAMTLSLPPIANAKVIIINVPQDFKIPSYVKVESIKKNNDGSTTVISEGRTYEATLNNDTKVFPYKTRNIVTIEDIKVGSNLLLWEDVNPDKIQTLELPQKMEVSKCMIMPEDAVKTTESIQKDGWKKENNKWYYIKDNDTCKGWIKDNNKWYYMDKNGVMQTGWVKDNNKWYYLNEDGSMKTGWLLNNGEYYYLKVNGEMVTNESIDGYYLGANGAWVK
;
A
#
# COMPACT_ATOMS: atom_id res chain seq x y z
N MET A 1 45.00 8.27 48.66
CA MET A 1 43.65 8.83 48.41
C MET A 1 42.84 7.72 47.75
N LYS A 2 41.87 7.11 48.44
CA LYS A 2 41.14 5.89 48.04
C LYS A 2 39.91 6.25 47.24
N ILE A 3 39.80 5.74 46.02
CA ILE A 3 38.60 5.88 45.13
C ILE A 3 37.66 4.74 45.52
N LYS A 4 36.46 5.11 46.02
CA LYS A 4 35.36 4.20 46.27
C LYS A 4 34.58 3.88 45.02
N LYS A 5 34.51 2.61 44.62
CA LYS A 5 33.56 2.09 43.61
C LYS A 5 32.16 2.03 44.27
N MET A 6 31.19 2.67 43.64
CA MET A 6 29.77 2.46 43.94
C MET A 6 29.21 1.37 43.04
N THR A 7 28.83 0.28 43.69
CA THR A 7 28.10 -0.83 43.05
C THR A 7 26.59 -0.56 43.17
N SER A 8 25.92 -0.42 42.02
CA SER A 8 24.46 -0.30 42.00
C SER A 8 23.83 -1.69 42.06
N MET A 9 23.06 -1.93 43.11
CA MET A 9 22.36 -3.16 43.39
C MET A 9 20.93 -3.06 42.84
N PHE A 10 20.63 -3.86 41.80
CA PHE A 10 19.27 -4.05 41.30
C PHE A 10 18.47 -4.92 42.26
N MET A 11 17.45 -4.36 42.90
CA MET A 11 16.48 -5.10 43.71
C MET A 11 15.34 -5.58 42.82
N LEU A 12 15.24 -6.91 42.61
CA LEU A 12 14.08 -7.56 42.03
C LEU A 12 12.97 -7.62 43.12
N GLY A 13 11.92 -6.84 42.92
CA GLY A 13 10.72 -6.95 43.75
C GLY A 13 9.81 -8.05 43.20
N ILE A 14 9.72 -9.18 43.95
CA ILE A 14 8.73 -10.22 43.74
C ILE A 14 7.45 -9.78 44.46
N THR A 15 6.41 -9.37 43.70
CA THR A 15 5.07 -9.19 44.27
C THR A 15 4.27 -10.47 44.08
N ALA A 16 3.82 -11.03 45.23
CA ALA A 16 2.99 -12.21 45.34
C ALA A 16 1.63 -11.97 44.65
N PHE A 17 1.26 -12.85 43.73
CA PHE A 17 -0.10 -12.95 43.18
C PHE A 17 -1.00 -13.63 44.20
N SER A 18 -1.95 -12.90 44.78
CA SER A 18 -3.08 -13.46 45.49
C SER A 18 -4.08 -14.06 44.53
N ALA A 19 -4.40 -15.33 44.71
CA ALA A 19 -5.38 -16.06 43.90
C ALA A 19 -6.80 -15.48 44.12
N ILE A 20 -7.43 -15.05 43.04
CA ILE A 20 -8.86 -14.73 42.96
C ILE A 20 -9.57 -15.98 42.40
N PRO A 21 -10.69 -16.44 42.99
CA PRO A 21 -11.36 -17.64 42.54
C PRO A 21 -11.98 -17.44 41.14
N GLN A 22 -11.69 -18.38 40.26
CA GLN A 22 -12.33 -18.50 38.94
C GLN A 22 -13.82 -18.85 39.11
N SER A 23 -14.71 -17.87 38.95
CA SER A 23 -16.09 -18.14 38.62
C SER A 23 -16.19 -18.23 37.08
N ALA A 24 -16.60 -19.39 36.60
CA ALA A 24 -16.76 -19.75 35.22
C ALA A 24 -17.77 -18.83 34.50
N TYR A 25 -17.28 -18.06 33.54
CA TYR A 25 -18.08 -17.66 32.41
C TYR A 25 -17.54 -18.41 31.20
N ALA A 26 -18.29 -19.41 30.76
CA ALA A 26 -18.10 -20.01 29.45
C ALA A 26 -18.45 -18.95 28.39
N ILE A 27 -17.44 -18.25 27.93
CA ILE A 27 -17.54 -17.43 26.73
C ILE A 27 -17.41 -18.41 25.57
N ASP A 28 -18.44 -18.43 24.72
CA ASP A 28 -18.55 -19.24 23.53
C ASP A 28 -17.34 -19.00 22.60
N THR A 29 -16.39 -19.93 22.60
CA THR A 29 -15.14 -19.89 21.83
C THR A 29 -15.36 -20.04 20.31
N LYS A 30 -16.60 -19.98 19.85
CA LYS A 30 -16.94 -20.05 18.42
C LYS A 30 -16.98 -18.70 17.70
N LEU A 31 -16.85 -17.58 18.41
CA LEU A 31 -16.88 -16.23 17.81
C LEU A 31 -15.49 -15.62 17.60
N GLU A 32 -14.41 -16.22 18.10
CA GLU A 32 -13.05 -15.68 17.95
C GLU A 32 -12.26 -16.17 16.74
N SER A 33 -12.77 -17.14 15.96
CA SER A 33 -12.02 -17.71 14.84
C SER A 33 -12.27 -17.02 13.48
N ASN A 34 -13.07 -15.95 13.41
CA ASN A 34 -13.36 -15.20 12.17
C ASN A 34 -13.01 -13.70 12.23
N MET A 35 -12.19 -13.27 13.18
CA MET A 35 -11.49 -12.00 13.01
C MET A 35 -10.24 -12.29 12.17
N GLU A 36 -10.42 -12.46 10.87
CA GLU A 36 -9.37 -12.17 9.90
C GLU A 36 -8.84 -10.79 10.25
N ALA A 37 -7.52 -10.70 10.48
CA ALA A 37 -6.84 -9.44 10.62
C ALA A 37 -7.05 -8.66 9.32
N SER A 38 -8.15 -7.90 9.25
CA SER A 38 -8.34 -6.91 8.21
C SER A 38 -7.08 -6.04 8.25
N HIS A 39 -6.34 -6.00 7.17
CA HIS A 39 -5.22 -5.10 6.97
C HIS A 39 -5.73 -3.69 7.26
N ARG A 40 -5.50 -3.20 8.48
CA ARG A 40 -5.80 -1.81 8.84
C ARG A 40 -4.76 -0.97 8.12
N GLU A 41 -5.15 -0.39 7.01
CA GLU A 41 -4.33 0.61 6.34
C GLU A 41 -4.23 1.84 7.25
N THR A 42 -3.23 1.87 8.10
CA THR A 42 -2.89 3.06 8.87
C THR A 42 -1.94 3.91 8.04
N TYR A 43 -2.31 5.16 7.81
CA TYR A 43 -1.49 6.13 7.08
C TYR A 43 -0.63 6.93 8.06
N THR A 44 0.59 7.23 7.65
CA THR A 44 1.51 8.08 8.42
C THR A 44 1.56 9.47 7.78
N LYS A 45 1.33 10.51 8.60
CA LYS A 45 1.49 11.89 8.18
C LYS A 45 2.97 12.28 8.25
N VAL A 46 3.52 12.74 7.14
CA VAL A 46 4.91 13.15 7.00
C VAL A 46 4.97 14.58 6.50
N TYR A 47 5.92 15.36 7.02
CA TYR A 47 6.27 16.72 6.53
C TYR A 47 7.62 16.67 5.82
N GLY A 48 7.77 17.45 4.75
CA GLY A 48 9.06 17.72 4.13
C GLY A 48 9.01 18.89 3.16
N GLN A 49 10.19 19.47 2.89
CA GLN A 49 10.35 20.44 1.81
C GLN A 49 10.60 19.71 0.50
N VAL A 50 9.97 20.16 -0.56
CA VAL A 50 10.14 19.62 -1.91
C VAL A 50 11.54 19.94 -2.41
N ALA A 51 12.40 18.92 -2.52
CA ALA A 51 13.77 19.05 -2.97
C ALA A 51 13.92 18.83 -4.47
N ASN A 52 13.08 17.95 -5.04
CA ASN A 52 13.07 17.65 -6.48
C ASN A 52 11.70 17.13 -6.90
N ILE A 53 11.35 17.37 -8.15
CA ILE A 53 10.17 16.76 -8.82
C ILE A 53 10.70 16.18 -10.13
N SER A 54 10.60 14.87 -10.32
CA SER A 54 11.04 14.19 -11.53
C SER A 54 10.07 14.41 -12.69
N GLU A 55 10.53 14.16 -13.92
CA GLU A 55 9.68 14.21 -15.12
C GLU A 55 8.55 13.16 -15.06
N GLU A 56 8.77 12.06 -14.33
CA GLU A 56 7.78 11.00 -14.09
C GLU A 56 6.78 11.35 -12.97
N GLY A 57 6.91 12.53 -12.36
CA GLY A 57 6.02 13.03 -11.32
C GLY A 57 6.34 12.53 -9.90
N GLN A 58 7.49 11.88 -9.69
CA GLN A 58 7.94 11.54 -8.33
C GLN A 58 8.45 12.79 -7.62
N ILE A 59 8.20 12.89 -6.32
CA ILE A 59 8.58 14.05 -5.50
C ILE A 59 9.54 13.62 -4.40
N LEU A 60 10.76 14.18 -4.44
CA LEU A 60 11.71 14.03 -3.34
C LEU A 60 11.41 15.07 -2.28
N ILE A 61 11.09 14.65 -1.07
CA ILE A 61 10.94 15.52 0.09
C ILE A 61 12.09 15.32 1.07
N LYS A 62 12.50 16.43 1.73
CA LYS A 62 13.52 16.44 2.77
C LYS A 62 12.95 17.06 4.04
N ASN A 63 13.19 16.40 5.18
CA ASN A 63 12.86 16.96 6.48
C ASN A 63 14.12 17.51 7.12
N SER A 64 14.16 18.83 7.37
CA SER A 64 15.32 19.53 7.93
C SER A 64 15.66 19.16 9.37
N THR A 65 14.75 18.50 10.09
CA THR A 65 14.96 18.17 11.51
C THR A 65 15.70 16.84 11.73
N ASN A 66 15.91 16.03 10.67
CA ASN A 66 16.63 14.77 10.76
C ASN A 66 17.53 14.55 9.54
N VAL A 67 18.80 14.31 9.78
CA VAL A 67 19.89 14.26 8.77
C VAL A 67 19.73 13.16 7.70
N ASN A 68 18.82 12.21 7.89
CA ASN A 68 18.59 11.08 6.98
C ASN A 68 17.14 10.95 6.50
N ASN A 69 16.33 12.01 6.58
CA ASN A 69 14.91 11.91 6.26
C ASN A 69 14.59 12.47 4.86
N GLU A 70 15.14 11.83 3.87
CA GLU A 70 14.68 12.00 2.49
C GLU A 70 13.69 10.87 2.19
N ILE A 71 12.56 11.22 1.57
CA ILE A 71 11.58 10.25 1.09
C ILE A 71 11.26 10.59 -0.35
N LEU A 72 11.32 9.60 -1.22
CA LEU A 72 10.84 9.71 -2.59
C LEU A 72 9.36 9.28 -2.62
N LEU A 73 8.50 10.23 -2.93
CA LEU A 73 7.06 9.99 -3.02
C LEU A 73 6.70 9.56 -4.44
N ASN A 74 6.10 8.39 -4.58
CA ASN A 74 5.39 8.03 -5.79
C ASN A 74 4.04 8.73 -5.79
N VAL A 75 3.77 9.47 -6.86
CA VAL A 75 2.49 10.13 -7.11
C VAL A 75 1.81 9.42 -8.28
N SER A 76 0.58 8.97 -8.09
CA SER A 76 -0.24 8.30 -9.08
C SER A 76 -1.53 9.09 -9.34
N GLU A 77 -2.34 8.62 -10.28
CA GLU A 77 -3.67 9.18 -10.52
C GLU A 77 -4.61 9.05 -9.31
N GLU A 78 -4.34 8.10 -8.41
CA GLU A 78 -5.07 7.91 -7.15
C GLU A 78 -4.61 8.88 -6.06
N THR A 79 -3.45 9.54 -6.22
CA THR A 79 -2.95 10.49 -5.23
C THR A 79 -3.80 11.74 -5.25
N VAL A 80 -4.36 12.08 -4.10
CA VAL A 80 -5.13 13.30 -3.90
C VAL A 80 -4.19 14.44 -3.54
N ILE A 81 -4.24 15.53 -4.29
CA ILE A 81 -3.44 16.72 -4.02
C ILE A 81 -4.39 17.89 -3.78
N VAL A 82 -4.25 18.55 -2.62
CA VAL A 82 -5.15 19.64 -2.22
C VAL A 82 -4.38 20.84 -1.66
N ASP A 83 -4.96 22.00 -1.87
CA ASP A 83 -4.59 23.22 -1.16
C ASP A 83 -5.09 23.15 0.30
N ALA A 84 -4.21 23.44 1.26
CA ALA A 84 -4.53 23.29 2.69
C ALA A 84 -5.72 24.16 3.14
N VAL A 85 -5.78 25.40 2.67
CA VAL A 85 -6.71 26.42 3.15
C VAL A 85 -8.08 26.26 2.51
N THR A 86 -8.08 26.15 1.18
CA THR A 86 -9.33 26.10 0.42
C THR A 86 -9.93 24.70 0.37
N GLY A 87 -9.10 23.65 0.44
CA GLY A 87 -9.49 22.29 0.18
C GLY A 87 -9.68 22.00 -1.31
N THR A 88 -9.33 22.94 -2.20
CA THR A 88 -9.48 22.71 -3.64
C THR A 88 -8.47 21.70 -4.15
N PRO A 89 -8.90 20.77 -5.03
CA PRO A 89 -7.97 19.89 -5.73
C PRO A 89 -7.01 20.69 -6.60
N VAL A 90 -5.74 20.29 -6.57
CA VAL A 90 -4.66 20.86 -7.37
C VAL A 90 -3.90 19.73 -8.06
N SER A 91 -2.95 20.07 -8.92
CA SER A 91 -2.15 19.09 -9.66
C SER A 91 -0.69 19.05 -9.17
N VAL A 92 0.06 18.02 -9.56
CA VAL A 92 1.51 17.94 -9.30
C VAL A 92 2.25 19.19 -9.82
N LYS A 93 1.75 19.80 -10.91
CA LYS A 93 2.36 21.01 -11.51
C LYS A 93 2.25 22.25 -10.63
N ASP A 94 1.35 22.24 -9.68
CA ASP A 94 1.14 23.36 -8.74
C ASP A 94 2.10 23.28 -7.55
N ILE A 95 2.79 22.15 -7.36
CA ILE A 95 3.79 21.94 -6.31
C ILE A 95 5.09 22.65 -6.69
N LYS A 96 5.65 23.43 -5.76
CA LYS A 96 6.85 24.24 -6.01
C LYS A 96 8.07 23.64 -5.32
N LEU A 97 9.24 23.85 -5.91
CA LEU A 97 10.52 23.54 -5.24
C LEU A 97 10.67 24.40 -3.98
N ASN A 98 11.23 23.79 -2.95
CA ASN A 98 11.42 24.37 -1.61
C ASN A 98 10.12 24.69 -0.85
N GLU A 99 8.96 24.29 -1.38
CA GLU A 99 7.69 24.39 -0.65
C GLU A 99 7.64 23.30 0.44
N GLY A 100 7.14 23.69 1.62
CA GLY A 100 6.82 22.73 2.68
C GLY A 100 5.48 22.06 2.40
N ILE A 101 5.46 20.73 2.31
CA ILE A 101 4.26 19.95 2.09
C ILE A 101 4.04 18.94 3.21
N TYR A 102 2.78 18.59 3.44
CA TYR A 102 2.42 17.42 4.24
C TYR A 102 1.91 16.33 3.32
N THR A 103 2.24 15.09 3.63
CA THR A 103 1.74 13.94 2.89
C THR A 103 1.29 12.84 3.83
N TYR A 104 0.24 12.13 3.44
CA TYR A 104 -0.16 10.87 4.06
C TYR A 104 0.34 9.74 3.17
N ILE A 105 1.19 8.89 3.74
CA ILE A 105 1.78 7.73 3.08
C ILE A 105 1.30 6.44 3.75
N GLY A 106 1.22 5.35 2.99
CA GLY A 106 0.95 4.03 3.53
C GLY A 106 2.14 3.51 4.38
N GLN A 107 1.92 2.42 5.12
CA GLN A 107 2.96 1.83 5.98
C GLN A 107 4.11 1.21 5.20
N ALA A 108 3.86 0.76 3.97
CA ALA A 108 4.87 0.12 3.14
C ALA A 108 5.80 1.17 2.52
N MET A 109 7.08 1.06 2.84
CA MET A 109 8.17 1.80 2.18
C MET A 109 9.25 0.83 1.72
N THR A 110 9.95 1.20 0.66
CA THR A 110 11.11 0.41 0.20
C THR A 110 12.30 0.56 1.16
N LEU A 111 13.20 -0.41 1.13
CA LEU A 111 14.48 -0.35 1.88
C LEU A 111 15.59 0.38 1.10
N SER A 112 15.26 1.10 0.03
CA SER A 112 16.19 1.92 -0.74
C SER A 112 16.61 3.19 0.02
N LEU A 113 17.65 3.88 -0.46
CA LEU A 113 18.09 5.18 0.02
C LEU A 113 18.06 6.17 -1.15
N PRO A 114 17.16 7.18 -1.14
CA PRO A 114 16.08 7.38 -0.16
C PRO A 114 15.00 6.28 -0.25
N PRO A 115 14.25 6.02 0.82
CA PRO A 115 13.11 5.12 0.78
C PRO A 115 12.01 5.69 -0.13
N ILE A 116 11.27 4.80 -0.80
CA ILE A 116 10.17 5.16 -1.68
C ILE A 116 8.86 4.83 -0.98
N ALA A 117 7.93 5.78 -0.96
CA ALA A 117 6.60 5.61 -0.39
C ALA A 117 5.52 6.06 -1.38
N ASN A 118 4.38 5.39 -1.38
CA ASN A 118 3.23 5.82 -2.17
C ASN A 118 2.47 6.93 -1.42
N ALA A 119 2.36 8.10 -2.04
CA ALA A 119 1.59 9.21 -1.49
C ALA A 119 0.09 8.98 -1.73
N LYS A 120 -0.69 8.99 -0.65
CA LYS A 120 -2.15 8.92 -0.73
C LYS A 120 -2.77 10.31 -0.83
N VAL A 121 -2.32 11.21 0.04
CA VAL A 121 -2.74 12.62 0.04
C VAL A 121 -1.50 13.50 0.13
N ILE A 122 -1.46 14.56 -0.68
CA ILE A 122 -0.46 15.62 -0.59
C ILE A 122 -1.18 16.93 -0.32
N ILE A 123 -0.72 17.68 0.69
CA ILE A 123 -1.31 18.94 1.12
C ILE A 123 -0.26 20.02 0.91
N ILE A 124 -0.58 21.01 0.07
CA ILE A 124 0.29 22.12 -0.30
C ILE A 124 -0.24 23.47 0.20
N ASN A 125 0.51 24.54 0.01
CA ASN A 125 0.14 25.91 0.42
C ASN A 125 -0.27 25.98 1.89
N VAL A 126 0.51 25.34 2.76
CA VAL A 126 0.23 25.28 4.19
C VAL A 126 0.75 26.53 4.88
N PRO A 127 -0.12 27.42 5.37
CA PRO A 127 0.32 28.59 6.14
C PRO A 127 1.01 28.18 7.43
N GLN A 128 1.87 29.08 7.95
CA GLN A 128 2.42 28.93 9.27
C GLN A 128 1.28 28.86 10.31
N ASP A 129 1.42 27.98 11.30
CA ASP A 129 0.41 27.73 12.36
C ASP A 129 -0.95 27.19 11.90
N PHE A 130 -1.03 26.76 10.62
CA PHE A 130 -2.24 26.14 10.10
C PHE A 130 -2.39 24.70 10.56
N LYS A 131 -3.55 24.34 11.11
CA LYS A 131 -3.83 22.96 11.50
C LYS A 131 -4.06 22.10 10.28
N ILE A 132 -3.19 21.14 10.08
CA ILE A 132 -3.22 20.25 8.91
C ILE A 132 -4.46 19.39 8.94
N PRO A 133 -5.23 19.33 7.84
CA PRO A 133 -6.38 18.43 7.74
C PRO A 133 -5.99 16.96 8.04
N SER A 134 -6.86 16.27 8.77
CA SER A 134 -6.65 14.87 9.13
C SER A 134 -7.24 13.95 8.07
N TYR A 135 -6.43 13.05 7.51
CA TYR A 135 -6.90 11.99 6.63
C TYR A 135 -7.34 10.80 7.48
N VAL A 136 -8.56 10.34 7.28
CA VAL A 136 -9.15 9.25 8.06
C VAL A 136 -9.95 8.32 7.16
N LYS A 137 -9.96 7.02 7.50
CA LYS A 137 -10.90 6.04 6.97
C LYS A 137 -11.97 5.78 8.01
N VAL A 138 -13.22 5.73 7.60
CA VAL A 138 -14.37 5.60 8.49
C VAL A 138 -14.51 4.15 8.96
N GLU A 139 -14.35 3.91 10.27
CA GLU A 139 -14.62 2.60 10.90
C GLU A 139 -16.11 2.47 11.27
N SER A 140 -16.68 3.52 11.85
CA SER A 140 -18.09 3.54 12.23
C SER A 140 -18.69 4.95 12.25
N ILE A 141 -20.01 5.01 12.17
CA ILE A 141 -20.78 6.26 12.14
C ILE A 141 -21.88 6.18 13.20
N LYS A 142 -22.04 7.26 13.97
CA LYS A 142 -23.07 7.40 14.98
C LYS A 142 -23.87 8.67 14.73
N LYS A 143 -25.19 8.56 14.64
CA LYS A 143 -26.09 9.72 14.66
C LYS A 143 -26.35 10.11 16.09
N ASN A 144 -26.20 11.40 16.39
CA ASN A 144 -26.41 11.93 17.73
C ASN A 144 -27.82 12.51 17.88
N ASN A 145 -28.30 12.66 19.13
CA ASN A 145 -29.64 13.16 19.42
C ASN A 145 -29.82 14.63 19.04
N ASP A 146 -28.74 15.39 18.91
CA ASP A 146 -28.72 16.81 18.49
C ASP A 146 -28.71 16.98 16.96
N GLY A 147 -28.80 15.88 16.20
CA GLY A 147 -28.81 15.87 14.76
C GLY A 147 -27.38 15.84 14.13
N SER A 148 -26.34 15.95 14.94
CA SER A 148 -24.96 15.81 14.44
C SER A 148 -24.62 14.35 14.14
N THR A 149 -23.53 14.14 13.40
CA THR A 149 -23.01 12.81 13.05
C THR A 149 -21.59 12.70 13.56
N THR A 150 -21.33 11.68 14.37
CA THR A 150 -19.97 11.35 14.81
C THR A 150 -19.40 10.24 13.93
N VAL A 151 -18.24 10.49 13.35
CA VAL A 151 -17.44 9.54 12.60
C VAL A 151 -16.29 9.08 13.46
N ILE A 152 -16.11 7.76 13.59
CA ILE A 152 -14.97 7.15 14.27
C ILE A 152 -14.03 6.64 13.20
N SER A 153 -12.76 7.06 13.28
CA SER A 153 -11.75 6.63 12.33
C SER A 153 -11.26 5.22 12.60
N GLU A 154 -10.80 4.54 11.55
CA GLU A 154 -10.12 3.26 11.65
C GLU A 154 -8.95 3.35 12.66
N GLY A 155 -8.82 2.35 13.52
CA GLY A 155 -7.88 2.36 14.64
C GLY A 155 -8.25 3.31 15.78
N ARG A 156 -9.45 3.93 15.75
CA ARG A 156 -9.98 4.82 16.77
C ARG A 156 -9.04 5.96 17.16
N THR A 157 -8.33 6.50 16.19
CA THR A 157 -7.45 7.65 16.41
C THR A 157 -8.25 8.94 16.58
N TYR A 158 -9.35 9.08 15.83
CA TYR A 158 -10.21 10.26 15.83
C TYR A 158 -11.67 9.91 16.07
N GLU A 159 -12.34 10.77 16.82
CA GLU A 159 -13.79 10.85 16.97
C GLU A 159 -14.22 12.23 16.45
N ALA A 160 -14.65 12.29 15.20
CA ALA A 160 -14.93 13.52 14.49
C ALA A 160 -16.44 13.81 14.44
N THR A 161 -16.87 14.95 14.96
CA THR A 161 -18.25 15.39 14.94
C THR A 161 -18.49 16.33 13.78
N LEU A 162 -19.43 15.96 12.91
CA LEU A 162 -19.95 16.77 11.82
C LEU A 162 -21.36 17.24 12.17
N ASN A 163 -21.61 18.52 12.06
CA ASN A 163 -22.89 19.15 12.31
C ASN A 163 -23.43 19.83 11.05
N ASN A 164 -24.58 20.54 11.17
CA ASN A 164 -25.20 21.19 10.02
C ASN A 164 -24.35 22.33 9.41
N ASP A 165 -23.39 22.86 10.15
CA ASP A 165 -22.49 23.92 9.69
C ASP A 165 -21.25 23.35 8.99
N THR A 166 -21.01 22.04 9.11
CA THR A 166 -19.90 21.35 8.44
C THR A 166 -20.09 21.41 6.93
N LYS A 167 -19.12 22.01 6.24
CA LYS A 167 -19.11 22.06 4.77
C LYS A 167 -18.61 20.75 4.20
N VAL A 168 -19.51 19.97 3.60
CA VAL A 168 -19.17 18.69 2.95
C VAL A 168 -19.05 18.90 1.46
N PHE A 169 -17.98 18.38 0.86
CA PHE A 169 -17.74 18.49 -0.58
C PHE A 169 -16.95 17.28 -1.10
N PRO A 170 -17.11 16.91 -2.39
CA PRO A 170 -16.42 15.80 -2.98
C PRO A 170 -15.05 16.22 -3.54
N TYR A 171 -14.15 15.26 -3.70
CA TYR A 171 -12.94 15.44 -4.49
C TYR A 171 -13.24 15.26 -5.99
N LYS A 172 -12.92 16.28 -6.83
CA LYS A 172 -12.99 16.23 -8.32
C LYS A 172 -14.34 15.85 -8.94
N THR A 173 -15.44 15.77 -8.21
CA THR A 173 -16.77 15.54 -8.81
C THR A 173 -17.61 16.81 -8.76
N ARG A 174 -18.65 16.90 -9.63
CA ARG A 174 -19.63 18.00 -9.63
C ARG A 174 -20.91 17.63 -8.85
N ASN A 175 -20.94 16.46 -8.25
CA ASN A 175 -22.09 16.01 -7.48
C ASN A 175 -22.16 16.78 -6.17
N ILE A 176 -23.37 17.16 -5.78
CA ILE A 176 -23.61 17.66 -4.44
C ILE A 176 -23.56 16.47 -3.49
N VAL A 177 -22.72 16.55 -2.48
CA VAL A 177 -22.61 15.56 -1.42
C VAL A 177 -22.94 16.18 -0.08
N THR A 178 -23.41 15.36 0.84
CA THR A 178 -23.82 15.72 2.18
C THR A 178 -23.21 14.78 3.22
N ILE A 179 -23.45 15.03 4.49
CA ILE A 179 -23.02 14.12 5.57
C ILE A 179 -23.63 12.71 5.40
N GLU A 180 -24.80 12.60 4.77
CA GLU A 180 -25.49 11.32 4.54
C GLU A 180 -24.77 10.42 3.50
N ASP A 181 -23.90 11.00 2.67
CA ASP A 181 -23.12 10.26 1.70
C ASP A 181 -21.88 9.60 2.32
N ILE A 182 -21.54 9.96 3.57
CA ILE A 182 -20.44 9.34 4.31
C ILE A 182 -20.88 7.95 4.77
N LYS A 183 -20.09 6.93 4.40
CA LYS A 183 -20.34 5.53 4.72
C LYS A 183 -19.16 4.94 5.49
N VAL A 184 -19.39 3.81 6.16
CA VAL A 184 -18.30 2.98 6.69
C VAL A 184 -17.40 2.58 5.51
N GLY A 185 -16.09 2.74 5.69
CA GLY A 185 -15.09 2.56 4.63
C GLY A 185 -14.77 3.82 3.82
N SER A 186 -15.56 4.90 3.92
CA SER A 186 -15.24 6.16 3.24
C SER A 186 -13.89 6.72 3.72
N ASN A 187 -13.12 7.26 2.79
CA ASN A 187 -11.93 8.04 3.09
C ASN A 187 -12.30 9.52 3.15
N LEU A 188 -11.91 10.17 4.21
CA LEU A 188 -12.25 11.58 4.46
C LEU A 188 -10.99 12.40 4.72
N LEU A 189 -10.99 13.64 4.25
CA LEU A 189 -10.05 14.66 4.71
C LEU A 189 -10.83 15.69 5.52
N LEU A 190 -10.45 15.86 6.79
CA LEU A 190 -11.21 16.61 7.79
C LEU A 190 -10.43 17.85 8.24
N TRP A 191 -11.02 19.02 8.10
CA TRP A 191 -10.55 20.28 8.68
C TRP A 191 -11.23 20.48 10.01
N GLU A 192 -10.44 20.51 11.07
CA GLU A 192 -10.93 20.77 12.42
C GLU A 192 -11.32 22.23 12.60
N ASP A 193 -12.41 22.45 13.29
CA ASP A 193 -12.75 23.78 13.80
C ASP A 193 -11.92 24.06 15.06
N VAL A 194 -10.90 24.87 14.89
CA VAL A 194 -9.95 25.18 15.98
C VAL A 194 -10.56 26.26 16.87
N ASN A 195 -11.12 25.82 18.01
CA ASN A 195 -11.49 26.75 19.08
C ASN A 195 -10.25 26.95 19.99
N PRO A 196 -9.67 28.15 20.06
CA PRO A 196 -8.48 28.41 20.87
C PRO A 196 -8.72 28.22 22.38
N ASP A 197 -9.99 28.25 22.82
CA ASP A 197 -10.36 28.07 24.22
C ASP A 197 -10.52 26.60 24.64
N LYS A 198 -10.52 25.66 23.68
CA LYS A 198 -10.59 24.23 23.97
C LYS A 198 -9.18 23.65 24.12
N ILE A 199 -8.86 23.21 25.31
CA ILE A 199 -7.63 22.43 25.59
C ILE A 199 -7.76 21.08 24.87
N GLN A 200 -6.88 20.78 23.93
CA GLN A 200 -6.82 19.47 23.31
C GLN A 200 -6.19 18.47 24.31
N THR A 201 -6.94 17.42 24.62
CA THR A 201 -6.40 16.31 25.39
C THR A 201 -5.60 15.39 24.46
N LEU A 202 -4.48 14.84 24.98
CA LEU A 202 -3.70 13.83 24.28
C LEU A 202 -4.32 12.42 24.37
N GLU A 203 -5.55 12.33 24.86
CA GLU A 203 -6.24 11.05 25.00
C GLU A 203 -6.79 10.58 23.64
N LEU A 204 -6.70 9.29 23.38
CA LEU A 204 -7.29 8.67 22.19
C LEU A 204 -8.68 8.09 22.54
N PRO A 205 -9.65 8.21 21.64
CA PRO A 205 -9.63 8.96 20.38
C PRO A 205 -9.57 10.46 20.58
N GLN A 206 -8.84 11.16 19.70
CA GLN A 206 -8.88 12.62 19.66
C GLN A 206 -10.25 13.09 19.19
N LYS A 207 -10.93 13.85 20.04
CA LYS A 207 -12.23 14.45 19.71
C LYS A 207 -12.01 15.72 18.91
N MET A 208 -12.69 15.84 17.75
CA MET A 208 -12.61 17.03 16.90
C MET A 208 -13.99 17.46 16.43
N GLU A 209 -14.22 18.76 16.39
CA GLU A 209 -15.34 19.37 15.66
C GLU A 209 -14.85 19.64 14.22
N VAL A 210 -15.67 19.33 13.23
CA VAL A 210 -15.26 19.42 11.83
C VAL A 210 -15.92 20.61 11.15
N SER A 211 -15.11 21.56 10.67
CA SER A 211 -15.60 22.71 9.89
C SER A 211 -15.78 22.39 8.41
N LYS A 212 -14.88 21.54 7.84
CA LYS A 212 -14.96 21.07 6.46
C LYS A 212 -14.63 19.59 6.39
N CYS A 213 -15.34 18.89 5.52
CA CYS A 213 -15.13 17.48 5.23
C CYS A 213 -15.09 17.26 3.72
N MET A 214 -13.95 16.80 3.21
CA MET A 214 -13.86 16.31 1.84
C MET A 214 -14.11 14.80 1.84
N ILE A 215 -15.11 14.36 1.08
CA ILE A 215 -15.28 12.94 0.76
C ILE A 215 -14.31 12.63 -0.37
N MET A 216 -13.33 11.81 -0.07
CA MET A 216 -12.31 11.39 -1.01
C MET A 216 -12.89 10.39 -2.02
N PRO A 217 -12.27 10.25 -3.21
CA PRO A 217 -12.61 9.13 -4.06
C PRO A 217 -12.56 7.86 -3.19
N GLU A 218 -13.55 7.02 -3.36
CA GLU A 218 -13.40 5.65 -2.86
C GLU A 218 -12.05 5.19 -3.41
N ASP A 219 -11.20 4.66 -2.52
CA ASP A 219 -10.06 3.88 -3.02
C ASP A 219 -10.70 2.99 -4.04
N ALA A 220 -10.23 3.04 -5.30
CA ALA A 220 -10.82 2.21 -6.35
C ALA A 220 -11.06 0.88 -5.68
N VAL A 221 -12.32 0.59 -5.37
CA VAL A 221 -12.69 -0.49 -4.46
C VAL A 221 -12.10 -1.69 -5.15
N LYS A 222 -10.96 -2.13 -4.69
CA LYS A 222 -10.64 -3.54 -4.77
C LYS A 222 -11.75 -4.12 -3.90
N THR A 223 -12.90 -4.31 -4.56
CA THR A 223 -14.08 -4.91 -3.96
C THR A 223 -13.57 -6.03 -3.09
N THR A 224 -14.05 -6.11 -1.84
CA THR A 224 -13.82 -7.21 -0.92
C THR A 224 -14.17 -8.59 -1.52
N GLU A 225 -14.51 -8.61 -2.78
CA GLU A 225 -14.64 -9.80 -3.62
C GLU A 225 -13.32 -10.29 -4.22
N SER A 226 -12.17 -9.67 -3.94
CA SER A 226 -10.90 -10.36 -4.18
C SER A 226 -9.74 -9.64 -3.46
N ILE A 227 -9.52 -9.96 -2.18
CA ILE A 227 -8.14 -10.23 -1.79
C ILE A 227 -7.80 -11.46 -2.62
N GLN A 228 -7.31 -11.22 -3.82
CA GLN A 228 -6.91 -12.29 -4.70
C GLN A 228 -5.67 -12.87 -4.02
N LYS A 229 -5.88 -14.02 -3.37
CA LYS A 229 -4.79 -14.79 -2.78
C LYS A 229 -3.67 -14.87 -3.79
N ASP A 230 -2.46 -14.52 -3.39
CA ASP A 230 -1.26 -14.68 -4.20
C ASP A 230 -1.28 -16.06 -4.88
N GLY A 231 -0.95 -16.10 -6.15
CA GLY A 231 -0.93 -17.32 -6.93
C GLY A 231 -1.66 -17.22 -8.27
N TRP A 232 -2.05 -18.35 -8.79
CA TRP A 232 -2.62 -18.49 -10.12
C TRP A 232 -4.09 -18.06 -10.19
N LYS A 233 -4.40 -17.19 -11.16
CA LYS A 233 -5.76 -16.76 -11.52
C LYS A 233 -6.05 -17.12 -12.96
N LYS A 234 -7.22 -17.71 -13.22
CA LYS A 234 -7.73 -17.90 -14.58
C LYS A 234 -8.86 -16.93 -14.86
N GLU A 235 -8.74 -16.12 -15.91
CA GLU A 235 -9.74 -15.17 -16.34
C GLU A 235 -9.82 -15.13 -17.87
N ASN A 236 -11.02 -15.14 -18.44
CA ASN A 236 -11.25 -15.18 -19.89
C ASN A 236 -10.40 -16.22 -20.61
N ASN A 237 -10.30 -17.41 -20.02
CA ASN A 237 -9.50 -18.55 -20.50
C ASN A 237 -7.97 -18.31 -20.58
N LYS A 238 -7.45 -17.27 -19.91
CA LYS A 238 -6.03 -16.95 -19.77
C LYS A 238 -5.61 -17.13 -18.33
N TRP A 239 -4.36 -17.55 -18.12
CA TRP A 239 -3.76 -17.67 -16.80
C TRP A 239 -2.89 -16.46 -16.50
N TYR A 240 -2.99 -15.98 -15.26
CA TYR A 240 -2.21 -14.89 -14.68
C TYR A 240 -1.60 -15.37 -13.36
N TYR A 241 -0.50 -14.80 -12.96
CA TYR A 241 0.04 -15.01 -11.61
C TYR A 241 -0.01 -13.69 -10.85
N ILE A 242 -0.66 -13.73 -9.70
CA ILE A 242 -0.85 -12.55 -8.85
C ILE A 242 0.14 -12.65 -7.69
N LYS A 243 0.80 -11.58 -7.39
CA LYS A 243 1.65 -11.41 -6.21
C LYS A 243 1.52 -10.00 -5.68
N ASP A 244 1.36 -9.88 -4.37
CA ASP A 244 1.16 -8.59 -3.69
C ASP A 244 0.01 -7.79 -4.34
N ASN A 245 -1.03 -8.50 -4.80
CA ASN A 245 -2.21 -7.99 -5.48
C ASN A 245 -1.94 -7.37 -6.89
N ASP A 246 -0.75 -7.56 -7.43
CA ASP A 246 -0.37 -7.16 -8.78
C ASP A 246 -0.19 -8.35 -9.72
N THR A 247 -0.47 -8.15 -11.02
CA THR A 247 -0.23 -9.16 -12.06
C THR A 247 1.25 -9.20 -12.42
N CYS A 248 1.88 -10.34 -12.16
CA CYS A 248 3.29 -10.55 -12.49
C CYS A 248 3.54 -10.54 -14.00
N LYS A 249 4.74 -10.08 -14.40
CA LYS A 249 5.23 -10.05 -15.79
C LYS A 249 6.63 -10.65 -15.86
N GLY A 250 7.00 -11.18 -17.02
CA GLY A 250 8.29 -11.84 -17.20
C GLY A 250 8.34 -13.19 -16.52
N TRP A 251 9.53 -13.60 -16.11
CA TRP A 251 9.76 -14.92 -15.48
C TRP A 251 9.30 -14.93 -14.02
N ILE A 252 8.51 -15.95 -13.69
CA ILE A 252 8.10 -16.24 -12.31
C ILE A 252 8.49 -17.67 -11.96
N LYS A 253 8.73 -17.92 -10.67
CA LYS A 253 8.99 -19.26 -10.15
C LYS A 253 7.93 -19.63 -9.14
N ASP A 254 7.20 -20.71 -9.40
CA ASP A 254 6.22 -21.26 -8.51
C ASP A 254 6.39 -22.79 -8.38
N ASN A 255 6.32 -23.32 -7.17
CA ASN A 255 6.49 -24.74 -6.87
C ASN A 255 7.68 -25.39 -7.60
N ASN A 256 8.85 -24.71 -7.60
CA ASN A 256 10.09 -25.11 -8.28
C ASN A 256 10.04 -25.19 -9.82
N LYS A 257 8.97 -24.73 -10.45
CA LYS A 257 8.82 -24.59 -11.90
C LYS A 257 8.90 -23.13 -12.30
N TRP A 258 9.50 -22.86 -13.48
CA TRP A 258 9.52 -21.54 -14.07
C TRP A 258 8.39 -21.39 -15.08
N TYR A 259 7.80 -20.18 -15.14
CA TYR A 259 6.75 -19.78 -16.06
C TYR A 259 7.08 -18.41 -16.63
N TYR A 260 6.58 -18.11 -17.82
CA TYR A 260 6.78 -16.80 -18.45
C TYR A 260 5.45 -16.10 -18.69
N MET A 261 5.37 -14.87 -18.20
CA MET A 261 4.22 -13.98 -18.36
C MET A 261 4.56 -12.90 -19.37
N ASP A 262 3.67 -12.64 -20.33
CA ASP A 262 3.90 -11.57 -21.30
C ASP A 262 3.78 -10.16 -20.68
N LYS A 263 3.94 -9.13 -21.51
CA LYS A 263 3.81 -7.72 -21.08
C LYS A 263 2.44 -7.36 -20.49
N ASN A 264 1.41 -8.16 -20.78
CA ASN A 264 0.06 -8.00 -20.24
C ASN A 264 -0.18 -8.91 -19.02
N GLY A 265 0.83 -9.66 -18.56
CA GLY A 265 0.76 -10.60 -17.46
C GLY A 265 0.11 -11.94 -17.81
N VAL A 266 -0.08 -12.25 -19.09
CA VAL A 266 -0.67 -13.52 -19.53
C VAL A 266 0.40 -14.60 -19.60
N MET A 267 0.15 -15.75 -18.93
CA MET A 267 1.03 -16.92 -19.00
C MET A 267 1.18 -17.40 -20.45
N GLN A 268 2.41 -17.64 -20.83
CA GLN A 268 2.74 -18.10 -22.17
C GLN A 268 2.94 -19.61 -22.21
N THR A 269 2.72 -20.21 -23.39
CA THR A 269 3.00 -21.60 -23.72
C THR A 269 3.69 -21.67 -25.09
N GLY A 270 4.38 -22.76 -25.38
CA GLY A 270 5.14 -22.89 -26.62
C GLY A 270 6.42 -22.08 -26.62
N TRP A 271 6.90 -21.68 -27.80
CA TRP A 271 8.14 -20.96 -27.96
C TRP A 271 8.03 -19.49 -27.56
N VAL A 272 8.94 -19.06 -26.70
CA VAL A 272 9.08 -17.68 -26.23
C VAL A 272 10.50 -17.21 -26.43
N LYS A 273 10.65 -15.97 -26.93
CA LYS A 273 11.95 -15.31 -27.05
C LYS A 273 12.08 -14.22 -26.01
N ASP A 274 13.06 -14.34 -25.12
CA ASP A 274 13.41 -13.34 -24.12
C ASP A 274 14.92 -13.06 -24.16
N ASN A 275 15.31 -11.78 -24.11
CA ASN A 275 16.70 -11.33 -24.17
C ASN A 275 17.53 -12.03 -25.28
N ASN A 276 16.96 -12.15 -26.48
CA ASN A 276 17.53 -12.84 -27.65
C ASN A 276 17.78 -14.35 -27.51
N LYS A 277 17.27 -14.98 -26.46
CA LYS A 277 17.33 -16.43 -26.23
C LYS A 277 15.96 -17.04 -26.40
N TRP A 278 15.91 -18.29 -26.90
CA TRP A 278 14.68 -19.03 -27.05
C TRP A 278 14.46 -19.98 -25.88
N TYR A 279 13.23 -20.07 -25.43
CA TYR A 279 12.71 -20.94 -24.38
C TYR A 279 11.47 -21.64 -24.88
N TYR A 280 11.14 -22.78 -24.28
CA TYR A 280 9.90 -23.48 -24.56
C TYR A 280 9.11 -23.68 -23.27
N LEU A 281 7.83 -23.29 -23.26
CA LEU A 281 6.90 -23.50 -22.17
C LEU A 281 5.95 -24.65 -22.57
N ASN A 282 5.80 -25.63 -21.67
CA ASN A 282 4.86 -26.74 -21.85
C ASN A 282 3.42 -26.24 -21.91
N GLU A 283 2.47 -27.11 -22.20
CA GLU A 283 1.04 -26.77 -22.22
C GLU A 283 0.52 -26.29 -20.85
N ASP A 284 1.13 -26.77 -19.75
CA ASP A 284 0.85 -26.31 -18.39
C ASP A 284 1.53 -24.96 -18.04
N GLY A 285 2.22 -24.34 -19.00
CA GLY A 285 2.98 -23.09 -18.84
C GLY A 285 4.37 -23.27 -18.24
N SER A 286 4.73 -24.45 -17.75
CA SER A 286 6.04 -24.69 -17.13
C SER A 286 7.16 -24.70 -18.14
N MET A 287 8.32 -24.12 -17.78
CA MET A 287 9.52 -24.10 -18.63
C MET A 287 10.05 -25.50 -18.88
N LYS A 288 10.25 -25.85 -20.14
CA LYS A 288 10.83 -27.11 -20.61
C LYS A 288 12.35 -27.09 -20.46
N THR A 289 12.90 -28.22 -20.04
CA THR A 289 14.36 -28.50 -20.07
C THR A 289 14.60 -29.89 -20.69
N GLY A 290 15.82 -30.11 -21.21
CA GLY A 290 16.17 -31.33 -21.88
C GLY A 290 15.62 -31.43 -23.31
N TRP A 291 15.52 -32.62 -23.84
CA TRP A 291 15.08 -32.87 -25.21
C TRP A 291 13.59 -32.54 -25.40
N LEU A 292 13.30 -31.88 -26.50
CA LEU A 292 11.95 -31.48 -26.95
C LEU A 292 11.74 -31.96 -28.38
N LEU A 293 10.69 -32.74 -28.65
CA LEU A 293 10.18 -32.99 -29.98
C LEU A 293 9.06 -31.99 -30.26
N ASN A 294 9.25 -31.12 -31.26
CA ASN A 294 8.25 -30.15 -31.66
C ASN A 294 8.15 -30.08 -33.19
N ASN A 295 6.96 -30.26 -33.73
CA ASN A 295 6.69 -30.30 -35.17
C ASN A 295 7.60 -31.26 -35.97
N GLY A 296 7.97 -32.40 -35.40
CA GLY A 296 8.81 -33.41 -36.06
C GLY A 296 10.31 -33.16 -35.99
N GLU A 297 10.73 -32.08 -35.34
CA GLU A 297 12.14 -31.74 -35.11
C GLU A 297 12.50 -31.82 -33.63
N TYR A 298 13.75 -32.23 -33.34
CA TYR A 298 14.26 -32.29 -31.98
C TYR A 298 15.10 -31.05 -31.65
N TYR A 299 14.87 -30.54 -30.46
CA TYR A 299 15.54 -29.40 -29.85
C TYR A 299 16.07 -29.80 -28.48
N TYR A 300 17.03 -29.08 -27.93
CA TYR A 300 17.47 -29.26 -26.56
C TYR A 300 17.46 -27.95 -25.79
N LEU A 301 16.80 -27.95 -24.61
CA LEU A 301 16.73 -26.85 -23.68
C LEU A 301 17.67 -27.12 -22.51
N LYS A 302 18.60 -26.19 -22.22
CA LYS A 302 19.53 -26.27 -21.09
C LYS A 302 18.78 -26.29 -19.76
N VAL A 303 19.49 -26.59 -18.66
CA VAL A 303 18.88 -26.57 -17.31
C VAL A 303 18.27 -25.19 -16.95
N ASN A 304 18.82 -24.12 -17.49
CA ASN A 304 18.30 -22.76 -17.37
C ASN A 304 17.19 -22.44 -18.39
N GLY A 305 16.73 -23.40 -19.17
CA GLY A 305 15.68 -23.28 -20.17
C GLY A 305 16.10 -22.73 -21.53
N GLU A 306 17.33 -22.27 -21.70
CA GLU A 306 17.80 -21.71 -22.98
C GLU A 306 17.93 -22.80 -24.05
N MET A 307 17.40 -22.56 -25.25
CA MET A 307 17.56 -23.43 -26.39
C MET A 307 19.03 -23.47 -26.86
N VAL A 308 19.56 -24.64 -27.08
CA VAL A 308 20.89 -24.85 -27.62
C VAL A 308 20.92 -24.59 -29.12
N THR A 309 21.93 -23.89 -29.60
CA THR A 309 22.20 -23.64 -31.02
C THR A 309 23.71 -23.78 -31.32
N ASN A 310 24.05 -24.29 -32.50
CA ASN A 310 25.41 -24.46 -32.97
C ASN A 310 26.32 -25.24 -31.99
N GLU A 311 25.74 -26.23 -31.30
CA GLU A 311 26.44 -27.01 -30.25
C GLU A 311 25.98 -28.47 -30.32
N SER A 312 26.88 -29.41 -29.93
CA SER A 312 26.53 -30.83 -29.83
C SER A 312 26.17 -31.21 -28.40
N ILE A 313 25.05 -31.92 -28.22
CA ILE A 313 24.61 -32.50 -26.95
C ILE A 313 24.48 -34.00 -27.13
N ASP A 314 25.16 -34.78 -26.32
CA ASP A 314 25.18 -36.24 -26.34
C ASP A 314 25.47 -36.85 -27.75
N GLY A 315 26.32 -36.16 -28.54
CA GLY A 315 26.64 -36.57 -29.89
C GLY A 315 25.71 -36.10 -30.99
N TYR A 316 24.63 -35.37 -30.65
CA TYR A 316 23.67 -34.81 -31.59
C TYR A 316 23.93 -33.31 -31.79
N TYR A 317 24.23 -32.90 -33.04
CA TYR A 317 24.49 -31.48 -33.36
C TYR A 317 23.20 -30.69 -33.54
N LEU A 318 23.04 -29.64 -32.77
CA LEU A 318 21.93 -28.66 -32.90
C LEU A 318 22.40 -27.53 -33.80
N GLY A 319 21.69 -27.28 -34.90
CA GLY A 319 22.01 -26.24 -35.87
C GLY A 319 21.73 -24.80 -35.37
N ALA A 320 21.91 -23.82 -36.24
CA ALA A 320 21.71 -22.41 -35.91
C ALA A 320 20.24 -22.07 -35.54
N ASN A 321 19.29 -22.85 -36.05
CA ASN A 321 17.88 -22.76 -35.70
C ASN A 321 17.49 -23.55 -34.44
N GLY A 322 18.45 -24.23 -33.79
CA GLY A 322 18.26 -25.08 -32.63
C GLY A 322 17.76 -26.48 -32.91
N ALA A 323 17.41 -26.80 -34.17
CA ALA A 323 16.96 -28.14 -34.55
C ALA A 323 18.17 -29.11 -34.69
N TRP A 324 17.96 -30.40 -34.35
CA TRP A 324 18.95 -31.44 -34.58
C TRP A 324 19.15 -31.63 -36.08
N VAL A 325 20.43 -31.54 -36.47
CA VAL A 325 20.87 -31.81 -37.86
C VAL A 325 21.15 -33.31 -37.97
N LYS A 326 20.39 -34.00 -38.82
CA LYS A 326 20.51 -35.43 -39.11
C LYS A 326 21.75 -35.72 -39.97
#